data_4a047a4b0cc0d4661a0577150c915313
#
_entry.id   4a047a4b0cc0d4661a0577150c915313
#
_cell.length_a   1.000
_cell.length_b   1.000
_cell.length_c   1.000
_cell.angle_alpha   90.00
_cell.angle_beta   90.00
_cell.angle_gamma   90.00
#
_symmetry.space_group_name_H-M   'P 1'
#
loop_
_entity.id
_entity.type
_entity.pdbx_description
1 polymer ?
#
loop_
_entity_poly.entity_id
_entity_poly.type
_entity_poly.pdbx_seq_one_letter_code
_entity_poly.pdbx_strand_id
1 'polypeptide(L)'
;MAEGSDQFNGRMGLIFASIGAAIGTGNIWRFPRMVGANGGGTFLVPWLFFLFIWSIPLVIAEYAMGKRSRTGTIGTFRIFAGKKFAWMGLWTAWISTAIGFYYAVVSGWTIKYFQLGITGALNGENVDTTEVWNAFLQNPGQVIFFQFLVIALTLAAIWKGAKAIEKVNFYLMISLFALLFLTLFLSLWMDFSDGSLDGALFMFTVDFDMLFEPEVWINGLSQSAWSCSAGMGMCITYAVYMSKDEDTVL
;
A
#
# COMPACT_ATOMS: atom_id res chain seq x y z
N MET A 1 -13.71 25.66 15.52
CA MET A 1 -12.82 24.56 15.13
C MET A 1 -11.41 25.01 15.42
N ALA A 2 -10.66 24.27 16.22
CA ALA A 2 -9.34 24.67 16.65
C ALA A 2 -8.40 24.84 15.44
N GLU A 3 -8.07 26.09 15.13
CA GLU A 3 -7.02 26.43 14.18
C GLU A 3 -5.68 26.08 14.83
N GLY A 4 -4.97 25.08 14.32
CA GLY A 4 -3.53 25.02 14.49
C GLY A 4 -2.89 23.76 15.06
N SER A 5 -3.59 22.68 15.42
CA SER A 5 -2.91 21.54 16.08
C SER A 5 -2.73 20.26 15.25
N ASP A 6 -3.51 20.04 14.20
CA ASP A 6 -3.51 18.79 13.43
C ASP A 6 -3.34 19.00 11.92
N GLN A 7 -2.26 19.65 11.51
CA GLN A 7 -1.85 19.74 10.09
C GLN A 7 -0.49 19.09 9.90
N PHE A 8 -0.27 18.55 8.71
CA PHE A 8 1.07 18.12 8.29
C PHE A 8 2.04 19.29 8.26
N ASN A 9 3.31 19.04 8.58
CA ASN A 9 4.37 20.06 8.58
C ASN A 9 4.80 20.39 7.13
N GLY A 10 3.89 21.03 6.37
CA GLY A 10 4.13 21.43 4.99
C GLY A 10 4.04 20.28 3.99
N ARG A 11 4.42 20.59 2.76
CA ARG A 11 4.29 19.73 1.58
C ARG A 11 4.99 18.38 1.72
N MET A 12 6.21 18.37 2.26
CA MET A 12 6.98 17.12 2.43
C MET A 12 6.32 16.16 3.41
N GLY A 13 5.72 16.66 4.49
CA GLY A 13 4.96 15.84 5.44
C GLY A 13 3.77 15.15 4.79
N LEU A 14 3.02 15.89 3.97
CA LEU A 14 1.91 15.33 3.19
C LEU A 14 2.40 14.27 2.18
N ILE A 15 3.47 14.57 1.43
CA ILE A 15 4.05 13.65 0.43
C ILE A 15 4.47 12.35 1.11
N PHE A 16 5.22 12.41 2.22
CA PHE A 16 5.63 11.19 2.94
C PHE A 16 4.45 10.42 3.53
N ALA A 17 3.43 11.11 4.05
CA ALA A 17 2.23 10.46 4.53
C ALA A 17 1.48 9.75 3.39
N SER A 18 1.36 10.39 2.24
CA SER A 18 0.67 9.86 1.06
C SER A 18 1.42 8.68 0.44
N ILE A 19 2.73 8.80 0.27
CA ILE A 19 3.59 7.72 -0.21
C ILE A 19 3.55 6.54 0.78
N GLY A 20 3.65 6.82 2.10
CA GLY A 20 3.55 5.80 3.13
C GLY A 20 2.23 5.03 3.11
N ALA A 21 1.12 5.73 2.82
CA ALA A 21 -0.19 5.09 2.64
C ALA A 21 -0.27 4.27 1.35
N ALA A 22 0.36 4.74 0.27
CA ALA A 22 0.38 4.05 -1.02
C ALA A 22 1.31 2.83 -1.01
N ILE A 23 2.50 2.93 -0.40
CA ILE A 23 3.47 1.81 -0.31
C ILE A 23 3.12 0.90 0.87
N GLY A 24 1.91 0.38 0.91
CA GLY A 24 1.55 -0.67 1.84
C GLY A 24 2.02 -2.05 1.35
N THR A 25 1.65 -3.09 2.09
CA THR A 25 1.93 -4.50 1.71
C THR A 25 1.43 -4.83 0.30
N GLY A 26 0.42 -4.10 -0.21
CA GLY A 26 -0.07 -4.22 -1.58
C GLY A 26 1.00 -3.98 -2.64
N ASN A 27 1.93 -3.05 -2.43
CA ASN A 27 3.00 -2.77 -3.39
C ASN A 27 4.25 -3.62 -3.16
N ILE A 28 4.50 -4.06 -1.92
CA ILE A 28 5.73 -4.80 -1.60
C ILE A 28 5.61 -6.28 -1.98
N TRP A 29 4.48 -6.93 -1.71
CA TRP A 29 4.34 -8.36 -1.98
C TRP A 29 3.29 -8.70 -3.04
N ARG A 30 2.16 -7.96 -3.08
CA ARG A 30 1.11 -8.25 -4.05
C ARG A 30 1.55 -7.88 -5.47
N PHE A 31 2.19 -6.71 -5.64
CA PHE A 31 2.63 -6.26 -6.97
C PHE A 31 3.62 -7.24 -7.61
N PRO A 32 4.75 -7.64 -6.98
CA PRO A 32 5.66 -8.62 -7.57
C PRO A 32 4.98 -9.96 -7.87
N ARG A 33 4.08 -10.42 -6.98
CA ARG A 33 3.31 -11.63 -7.21
C ARG A 33 2.39 -11.50 -8.42
N MET A 34 1.72 -10.36 -8.60
CA MET A 34 0.85 -10.12 -9.77
C MET A 34 1.65 -10.05 -11.05
N VAL A 35 2.83 -9.43 -11.04
CA VAL A 35 3.78 -9.44 -12.15
C VAL A 35 4.16 -10.87 -12.52
N GLY A 36 4.58 -11.66 -11.54
CA GLY A 36 4.96 -13.05 -11.75
C GLY A 36 3.84 -13.95 -12.28
N ALA A 37 2.61 -13.77 -11.75
CA ALA A 37 1.46 -14.58 -12.12
C ALA A 37 0.83 -14.20 -13.47
N ASN A 38 1.07 -12.99 -13.98
CA ASN A 38 0.43 -12.46 -15.19
C ASN A 38 1.46 -12.13 -16.30
N GLY A 39 2.55 -12.89 -16.38
CA GLY A 39 3.49 -12.83 -17.51
C GLY A 39 4.42 -11.61 -17.54
N GLY A 40 4.89 -11.17 -16.36
CA GLY A 40 5.95 -10.15 -16.30
C GLY A 40 5.54 -8.81 -16.90
N GLY A 41 6.22 -8.44 -18.00
CA GLY A 41 5.94 -7.21 -18.73
C GLY A 41 4.53 -7.11 -19.29
N THR A 42 3.88 -8.24 -19.58
CA THR A 42 2.49 -8.30 -20.05
C THR A 42 1.55 -7.63 -19.05
N PHE A 43 1.74 -7.89 -17.75
CA PHE A 43 0.95 -7.28 -16.69
C PHE A 43 1.20 -5.76 -16.55
N LEU A 44 2.42 -5.31 -16.81
CA LEU A 44 2.76 -3.90 -16.67
C LEU A 44 1.98 -3.00 -17.65
N VAL A 45 1.60 -3.53 -18.83
CA VAL A 45 0.85 -2.79 -19.84
C VAL A 45 -0.52 -2.32 -19.32
N PRO A 46 -1.46 -3.21 -18.93
CA PRO A 46 -2.75 -2.77 -18.39
C PRO A 46 -2.61 -2.06 -17.04
N TRP A 47 -1.64 -2.41 -16.21
CA TRP A 47 -1.39 -1.69 -14.97
C TRP A 47 -1.03 -0.23 -15.21
N LEU A 48 -0.09 0.08 -16.12
CA LEU A 48 0.26 1.45 -16.51
C LEU A 48 -0.92 2.17 -17.16
N PHE A 49 -1.64 1.49 -18.06
CA PHE A 49 -2.83 2.06 -18.70
C PHE A 49 -3.83 2.56 -17.65
N PHE A 50 -4.22 1.73 -16.68
CA PHE A 50 -5.15 2.12 -15.64
C PHE A 50 -4.56 3.09 -14.61
N LEU A 51 -3.25 3.07 -14.41
CA LEU A 51 -2.58 4.06 -13.56
C LEU A 51 -2.84 5.48 -14.11
N PHE A 52 -2.64 5.69 -15.41
CA PHE A 52 -2.77 7.03 -16.00
C PHE A 52 -4.22 7.45 -16.26
N ILE A 53 -5.08 6.55 -16.73
CA ILE A 53 -6.45 6.95 -17.12
C ILE A 53 -7.46 6.88 -15.96
N TRP A 54 -7.15 6.16 -14.90
CA TRP A 54 -8.10 5.94 -13.81
C TRP A 54 -7.54 6.33 -12.45
N SER A 55 -6.41 5.75 -12.00
CA SER A 55 -5.93 5.91 -10.64
C SER A 55 -5.43 7.33 -10.36
N ILE A 56 -4.59 7.90 -11.21
CA ILE A 56 -4.05 9.25 -11.02
C ILE A 56 -5.17 10.30 -11.05
N PRO A 57 -6.09 10.35 -12.04
CA PRO A 57 -7.19 11.31 -12.04
C PRO A 57 -8.09 11.18 -10.81
N LEU A 58 -8.36 9.96 -10.37
CA LEU A 58 -9.20 9.71 -9.21
C LEU A 58 -8.53 10.20 -7.91
N VAL A 59 -7.25 9.92 -7.72
CA VAL A 59 -6.48 10.42 -6.57
C VAL A 59 -6.45 11.95 -6.53
N ILE A 60 -6.21 12.61 -7.67
CA ILE A 60 -6.26 14.07 -7.76
C ILE A 60 -7.64 14.60 -7.36
N ALA A 61 -8.71 13.97 -7.85
CA ALA A 61 -10.08 14.34 -7.49
C ALA A 61 -10.34 14.15 -5.99
N GLU A 62 -9.90 13.04 -5.39
CA GLU A 62 -10.02 12.78 -3.95
C GLU A 62 -9.30 13.85 -3.12
N TYR A 63 -8.06 14.21 -3.46
CA TYR A 63 -7.32 15.28 -2.78
C TYR A 63 -8.03 16.63 -2.92
N ALA A 64 -8.46 17.00 -4.12
CA ALA A 64 -9.19 18.26 -4.36
C ALA A 64 -10.48 18.34 -3.55
N MET A 65 -11.25 17.24 -3.51
CA MET A 65 -12.50 17.15 -2.76
C MET A 65 -12.25 17.24 -1.25
N GLY A 66 -11.28 16.50 -0.72
CA GLY A 66 -10.94 16.49 0.70
C GLY A 66 -10.40 17.84 1.19
N LYS A 67 -9.50 18.47 0.41
CA LYS A 67 -8.98 19.81 0.68
C LYS A 67 -10.08 20.86 0.75
N ARG A 68 -11.02 20.82 -0.19
CA ARG A 68 -12.12 21.79 -0.25
C ARG A 68 -13.18 21.58 0.81
N SER A 69 -13.54 20.32 1.10
CA SER A 69 -14.60 20.01 2.07
C SER A 69 -14.15 20.14 3.52
N ARG A 70 -12.89 19.85 3.81
CA ARG A 70 -12.32 19.77 5.18
C ARG A 70 -13.13 18.87 6.12
N THR A 71 -13.81 17.89 5.54
CA THR A 71 -14.59 16.88 6.24
C THR A 71 -14.16 15.50 5.76
N GLY A 72 -14.33 14.48 6.59
CA GLY A 72 -14.05 13.11 6.16
C GLY A 72 -14.92 12.68 4.96
N THR A 73 -14.73 11.46 4.46
CA THR A 73 -15.36 10.95 3.25
C THR A 73 -16.87 11.18 3.18
N ILE A 74 -17.62 10.90 4.27
CA ILE A 74 -19.07 11.06 4.34
C ILE A 74 -19.49 12.52 4.11
N GLY A 75 -18.81 13.44 4.82
CA GLY A 75 -19.07 14.87 4.69
C GLY A 75 -18.72 15.40 3.31
N THR A 76 -17.63 14.91 2.73
CA THR A 76 -17.18 15.28 1.39
C THR A 76 -18.23 14.91 0.33
N PHE A 77 -18.70 13.68 0.28
CA PHE A 77 -19.74 13.27 -0.66
C PHE A 77 -21.06 14.02 -0.44
N ARG A 78 -21.42 14.31 0.81
CA ARG A 78 -22.59 15.12 1.11
C ARG A 78 -22.49 16.55 0.56
N ILE A 79 -21.30 17.16 0.59
CA ILE A 79 -21.06 18.52 0.11
C ILE A 79 -21.06 18.55 -1.42
N PHE A 80 -20.34 17.64 -2.08
CA PHE A 80 -20.16 17.67 -3.53
C PHE A 80 -21.30 17.04 -4.32
N ALA A 81 -21.85 15.93 -3.84
CA ALA A 81 -22.91 15.18 -4.54
C ALA A 81 -24.30 15.34 -3.91
N GLY A 82 -24.38 15.96 -2.72
CA GLY A 82 -25.63 16.18 -2.00
C GLY A 82 -25.96 15.07 -0.98
N LYS A 83 -26.95 15.36 -0.12
CA LYS A 83 -27.32 14.48 1.01
C LYS A 83 -27.65 13.05 0.58
N LYS A 84 -28.26 12.89 -0.60
CA LYS A 84 -28.67 11.58 -1.14
C LYS A 84 -27.46 10.64 -1.41
N PHE A 85 -26.28 11.20 -1.64
CA PHE A 85 -25.06 10.46 -2.00
C PHE A 85 -24.06 10.33 -0.82
N ALA A 86 -24.43 10.78 0.37
CA ALA A 86 -23.59 10.63 1.57
C ALA A 86 -23.25 9.15 1.88
N TRP A 87 -24.12 8.22 1.47
CA TRP A 87 -23.88 6.78 1.61
C TRP A 87 -22.66 6.30 0.81
N MET A 88 -22.28 6.95 -0.30
CA MET A 88 -21.07 6.60 -1.04
C MET A 88 -19.83 6.89 -0.20
N GLY A 89 -19.81 8.02 0.52
CA GLY A 89 -18.75 8.33 1.46
C GLY A 89 -18.70 7.37 2.66
N LEU A 90 -19.86 6.88 3.12
CA LEU A 90 -19.94 5.84 4.15
C LEU A 90 -19.37 4.51 3.62
N TRP A 91 -19.69 4.17 2.37
CA TRP A 91 -19.20 2.96 1.72
C TRP A 91 -17.67 2.97 1.59
N THR A 92 -17.07 4.08 1.11
CA THR A 92 -15.61 4.21 1.03
C THR A 92 -14.95 4.14 2.41
N ALA A 93 -15.54 4.77 3.44
CA ALA A 93 -15.05 4.66 4.81
C ALA A 93 -15.13 3.22 5.35
N TRP A 94 -16.19 2.50 5.03
CA TRP A 94 -16.35 1.09 5.39
C TRP A 94 -15.29 0.20 4.71
N ILE A 95 -15.05 0.39 3.41
CA ILE A 95 -14.00 -0.33 2.67
C ILE A 95 -12.64 -0.09 3.33
N SER A 96 -12.28 1.14 3.62
CA SER A 96 -11.01 1.47 4.29
C SER A 96 -10.90 0.82 5.67
N THR A 97 -11.99 0.75 6.42
CA THR A 97 -12.03 0.07 7.72
C THR A 97 -11.83 -1.45 7.57
N ALA A 98 -12.52 -2.06 6.61
CA ALA A 98 -12.37 -3.51 6.33
C ALA A 98 -10.95 -3.85 5.88
N ILE A 99 -10.33 -2.98 5.05
CA ILE A 99 -8.93 -3.09 4.66
C ILE A 99 -8.03 -3.00 5.90
N GLY A 100 -8.30 -2.09 6.84
CA GLY A 100 -7.56 -1.98 8.09
C GLY A 100 -7.57 -3.27 8.92
N PHE A 101 -8.70 -3.95 9.03
CA PHE A 101 -8.78 -5.26 9.68
C PHE A 101 -7.94 -6.31 8.96
N TYR A 102 -8.02 -6.38 7.64
CA TYR A 102 -7.20 -7.27 6.82
C TYR A 102 -5.71 -7.01 7.04
N TYR A 103 -5.28 -5.75 6.99
CA TYR A 103 -3.89 -5.37 7.21
C TYR A 103 -3.38 -5.70 8.61
N ALA A 104 -4.21 -5.59 9.63
CA ALA A 104 -3.82 -5.97 10.99
C ALA A 104 -3.42 -7.46 11.06
N VAL A 105 -4.14 -8.33 10.34
CA VAL A 105 -3.81 -9.76 10.27
C VAL A 105 -2.52 -9.99 9.48
N VAL A 106 -2.45 -9.47 8.25
CA VAL A 106 -1.30 -9.68 7.34
C VAL A 106 0.00 -9.09 7.92
N SER A 107 -0.09 -7.95 8.58
CA SER A 107 1.08 -7.35 9.26
C SER A 107 1.56 -8.21 10.44
N GLY A 108 0.66 -8.90 11.14
CA GLY A 108 1.01 -9.89 12.16
C GLY A 108 1.83 -11.04 11.56
N TRP A 109 1.41 -11.54 10.41
CA TRP A 109 2.15 -12.55 9.66
C TRP A 109 3.54 -12.06 9.23
N THR A 110 3.62 -10.83 8.77
CA THR A 110 4.89 -10.21 8.36
C THR A 110 5.89 -10.16 9.53
N ILE A 111 5.45 -9.77 10.73
CA ILE A 111 6.33 -9.78 11.93
C ILE A 111 6.75 -11.19 12.30
N LYS A 112 5.86 -12.18 12.16
CA LYS A 112 6.24 -13.59 12.37
C LYS A 112 7.33 -14.04 11.41
N TYR A 113 7.20 -13.74 10.13
CA TYR A 113 8.22 -14.09 9.13
C TYR A 113 9.53 -13.33 9.35
N PHE A 114 9.47 -12.08 9.77
CA PHE A 114 10.65 -11.33 10.19
C PHE A 114 11.39 -12.01 11.37
N GLN A 115 10.63 -12.49 12.37
CA GLN A 115 11.20 -13.29 13.45
C GLN A 115 11.88 -14.56 12.94
N LEU A 116 11.20 -15.32 12.06
CA LEU A 116 11.74 -16.54 11.49
C LEU A 116 13.01 -16.29 10.67
N GLY A 117 13.07 -15.19 9.92
CA GLY A 117 14.26 -14.77 9.17
C GLY A 117 15.44 -14.44 10.08
N ILE A 118 15.24 -13.66 11.13
CA ILE A 118 16.30 -13.29 12.09
C ILE A 118 16.82 -14.51 12.86
N THR A 119 15.94 -15.42 13.25
CA THR A 119 16.31 -16.62 14.01
C THR A 119 16.96 -17.70 13.14
N GLY A 120 17.05 -17.50 11.82
CA GLY A 120 17.59 -18.48 10.89
C GLY A 120 16.71 -19.72 10.70
N ALA A 121 15.46 -19.70 11.20
CA ALA A 121 14.56 -20.84 11.11
C ALA A 121 14.14 -21.20 9.66
N LEU A 122 14.42 -20.31 8.71
CA LEU A 122 14.16 -20.53 7.28
C LEU A 122 15.41 -20.89 6.47
N ASN A 123 16.60 -21.01 7.11
CA ASN A 123 17.89 -21.16 6.43
C ASN A 123 18.30 -22.62 6.18
N GLY A 124 17.46 -23.61 6.44
CA GLY A 124 17.78 -25.03 6.23
C GLY A 124 17.51 -25.49 4.78
N GLU A 125 18.41 -26.27 4.19
CA GLU A 125 18.20 -26.83 2.84
C GLU A 125 16.94 -27.70 2.70
N ASN A 126 16.39 -28.21 3.80
CA ASN A 126 15.20 -29.06 3.85
C ASN A 126 14.01 -28.42 4.58
N VAL A 127 13.99 -27.07 4.72
CA VAL A 127 12.87 -26.39 5.38
C VAL A 127 11.68 -26.32 4.44
N ASP A 128 10.62 -27.05 4.76
CA ASP A 128 9.32 -26.86 4.08
C ASP A 128 8.64 -25.58 4.62
N THR A 129 8.75 -24.51 3.84
CA THR A 129 8.14 -23.22 4.17
C THR A 129 6.61 -23.31 4.25
N THR A 130 5.97 -24.25 3.55
CA THR A 130 4.53 -24.50 3.59
C THR A 130 4.14 -25.12 4.93
N GLU A 131 4.94 -26.07 5.43
CA GLU A 131 4.72 -26.66 6.75
C GLU A 131 4.88 -25.62 7.86
N VAL A 132 5.93 -24.79 7.81
CA VAL A 132 6.15 -23.67 8.76
C VAL A 132 4.95 -22.72 8.75
N TRP A 133 4.43 -22.38 7.57
CA TRP A 133 3.24 -21.55 7.42
C TRP A 133 2.00 -22.18 8.04
N ASN A 134 1.72 -23.43 7.70
CA ASN A 134 0.56 -24.17 8.20
C ASN A 134 0.62 -24.36 9.72
N ALA A 135 1.79 -24.69 10.26
CA ALA A 135 1.99 -24.82 11.70
C ALA A 135 1.74 -23.49 12.44
N PHE A 136 2.15 -22.36 11.85
CA PHE A 136 1.86 -21.05 12.41
C PHE A 136 0.35 -20.76 12.39
N LEU A 137 -0.33 -20.97 11.27
CA LEU A 137 -1.78 -20.72 11.15
C LEU A 137 -2.62 -21.62 12.07
N GLN A 138 -2.18 -22.86 12.31
CA GLN A 138 -2.84 -23.80 13.22
C GLN A 138 -2.61 -23.47 14.70
N ASN A 139 -1.78 -22.49 15.02
CA ASN A 139 -1.55 -22.04 16.39
C ASN A 139 -2.22 -20.68 16.65
N PRO A 140 -3.51 -20.67 17.10
CA PRO A 140 -4.25 -19.43 17.31
C PRO A 140 -3.57 -18.47 18.30
N GLY A 141 -2.87 -19.01 19.31
CA GLY A 141 -2.17 -18.21 20.30
C GLY A 141 -1.05 -17.38 19.69
N GLN A 142 -0.26 -17.96 18.77
CA GLN A 142 0.77 -17.22 18.05
C GLN A 142 0.17 -16.18 17.09
N VAL A 143 -0.85 -16.56 16.33
CA VAL A 143 -1.52 -15.65 15.38
C VAL A 143 -2.05 -14.42 16.12
N ILE A 144 -2.79 -14.63 17.21
CA ILE A 144 -3.35 -13.53 18.03
C ILE A 144 -2.25 -12.68 18.66
N PHE A 145 -1.18 -13.31 19.16
CA PHE A 145 -0.05 -12.58 19.75
C PHE A 145 0.60 -11.61 18.75
N PHE A 146 0.92 -12.08 17.55
CA PHE A 146 1.54 -11.22 16.54
C PHE A 146 0.59 -10.14 16.01
N GLN A 147 -0.70 -10.45 15.87
CA GLN A 147 -1.71 -9.47 15.52
C GLN A 147 -1.85 -8.38 16.59
N PHE A 148 -1.92 -8.78 17.87
CA PHE A 148 -1.96 -7.84 18.98
C PHE A 148 -0.71 -6.96 19.03
N LEU A 149 0.46 -7.53 18.81
CA LEU A 149 1.73 -6.78 18.75
C LEU A 149 1.70 -5.69 17.70
N VAL A 150 1.22 -6.00 16.48
CA VAL A 150 1.06 -5.00 15.40
C VAL A 150 0.10 -3.90 15.81
N ILE A 151 -1.06 -4.27 16.35
CA ILE A 151 -2.06 -3.27 16.77
C ILE A 151 -1.48 -2.35 17.86
N ALA A 152 -0.76 -2.90 18.83
CA ALA A 152 -0.11 -2.13 19.89
C ALA A 152 0.96 -1.17 19.32
N LEU A 153 1.81 -1.64 18.41
CA LEU A 153 2.81 -0.81 17.74
C LEU A 153 2.16 0.31 16.91
N THR A 154 1.10 -0.02 16.17
CA THR A 154 0.35 0.96 15.37
C THR A 154 -0.29 2.02 16.26
N LEU A 155 -0.96 1.62 17.34
CA LEU A 155 -1.55 2.56 18.30
C LEU A 155 -0.50 3.46 18.92
N ALA A 156 0.65 2.92 19.31
CA ALA A 156 1.77 3.71 19.83
C ALA A 156 2.29 4.73 18.81
N ALA A 157 2.33 4.35 17.52
CA ALA A 157 2.79 5.22 16.44
C ALA A 157 1.83 6.39 16.18
N ILE A 158 0.50 6.16 16.29
CA ILE A 158 -0.53 7.17 15.95
C ILE A 158 -1.03 7.97 17.15
N TRP A 159 -0.65 7.60 18.38
CA TRP A 159 -1.19 8.14 19.64
C TRP A 159 -1.15 9.67 19.74
N LYS A 160 -0.14 10.30 19.13
CA LYS A 160 0.05 11.76 19.19
C LYS A 160 -0.50 12.50 17.94
N GLY A 161 -1.37 11.86 17.16
CA GLY A 161 -2.05 12.48 16.02
C GLY A 161 -1.18 12.63 14.76
N ALA A 162 -1.56 13.55 13.87
CA ALA A 162 -0.98 13.68 12.51
C ALA A 162 0.54 13.87 12.50
N LYS A 163 1.10 14.63 13.44
CA LYS A 163 2.55 14.85 13.56
C LYS A 163 3.33 13.57 13.91
N ALA A 164 2.73 12.69 14.72
CA ALA A 164 3.35 11.40 15.03
C ALA A 164 3.34 10.48 13.82
N ILE A 165 2.21 10.43 13.10
CA ILE A 165 2.06 9.68 11.84
C ILE A 165 3.11 10.14 10.83
N GLU A 166 3.26 11.45 10.62
CA GLU A 166 4.26 12.04 9.72
C GLU A 166 5.68 11.58 10.09
N LYS A 167 6.06 11.70 11.38
CA LYS A 167 7.38 11.32 11.85
C LYS A 167 7.66 9.82 11.69
N VAL A 168 6.71 8.97 12.04
CA VAL A 168 6.85 7.51 11.90
C VAL A 168 6.95 7.13 10.44
N ASN A 169 6.07 7.67 9.58
CA ASN A 169 6.10 7.41 8.16
C ASN A 169 7.43 7.86 7.52
N PHE A 170 7.99 8.99 7.93
CA PHE A 170 9.28 9.46 7.42
C PHE A 170 10.39 8.41 7.63
N TYR A 171 10.54 7.88 8.85
CA TYR A 171 11.56 6.87 9.13
C TYR A 171 11.26 5.53 8.45
N LEU A 172 10.00 5.11 8.45
CA LEU A 172 9.58 3.88 7.77
C LEU A 172 9.83 3.96 6.27
N MET A 173 9.56 5.11 5.64
CA MET A 173 9.79 5.32 4.21
C MET A 173 11.27 5.25 3.85
N ILE A 174 12.14 5.91 4.61
CA ILE A 174 13.60 5.85 4.38
C ILE A 174 14.09 4.41 4.51
N SER A 175 13.68 3.70 5.58
CA SER A 175 14.06 2.31 5.80
C SER A 175 13.56 1.41 4.68
N LEU A 176 12.33 1.62 4.23
CA LEU A 176 11.72 0.85 3.14
C LEU A 176 12.47 1.06 1.82
N PHE A 177 12.73 2.31 1.44
CA PHE A 177 13.51 2.59 0.22
C PHE A 177 14.92 1.99 0.29
N ALA A 178 15.59 2.10 1.44
CA ALA A 178 16.89 1.48 1.62
C ALA A 178 16.85 -0.04 1.43
N LEU A 179 15.83 -0.72 1.99
CA LEU A 179 15.63 -2.15 1.80
C LEU A 179 15.27 -2.51 0.36
N LEU A 180 14.41 -1.73 -0.31
CA LEU A 180 14.05 -1.97 -1.71
C LEU A 180 15.26 -1.80 -2.64
N PHE A 181 16.08 -0.77 -2.44
CA PHE A 181 17.31 -0.60 -3.21
C PHE A 181 18.32 -1.71 -2.92
N LEU A 182 18.45 -2.14 -1.66
CA LEU A 182 19.31 -3.26 -1.30
C LEU A 182 18.84 -4.56 -1.97
N THR A 183 17.55 -4.88 -1.91
CA THR A 183 17.01 -6.10 -2.54
C THR A 183 17.14 -6.05 -4.06
N LEU A 184 16.88 -4.89 -4.68
CA LEU A 184 17.11 -4.70 -6.12
C LEU A 184 18.58 -4.93 -6.49
N PHE A 185 19.50 -4.31 -5.74
CA PHE A 185 20.94 -4.47 -5.98
C PHE A 185 21.38 -5.92 -5.82
N LEU A 186 20.93 -6.60 -4.77
CA LEU A 186 21.27 -8.02 -4.54
C LEU A 186 20.67 -8.92 -5.63
N SER A 187 19.44 -8.67 -6.06
CA SER A 187 18.81 -9.44 -7.14
C SER A 187 19.57 -9.28 -8.45
N LEU A 188 19.89 -8.05 -8.84
CA LEU A 188 20.69 -7.78 -10.06
C LEU A 188 22.10 -8.36 -9.94
N TRP A 189 22.73 -8.30 -8.77
CA TRP A 189 24.04 -8.89 -8.55
C TRP A 189 24.01 -10.41 -8.74
N MET A 190 22.98 -11.08 -8.25
CA MET A 190 22.79 -12.53 -8.44
C MET A 190 22.57 -12.87 -9.90
N ASP A 191 21.66 -12.18 -10.60
CA ASP A 191 21.41 -12.35 -12.03
C ASP A 191 22.69 -12.13 -12.86
N PHE A 192 23.50 -11.10 -12.52
CA PHE A 192 24.79 -10.88 -13.21
C PHE A 192 25.85 -11.94 -12.90
N SER A 193 25.82 -12.54 -11.70
CA SER A 193 26.82 -13.53 -11.31
C SER A 193 26.66 -14.87 -11.98
N ASP A 194 25.42 -15.27 -12.31
CA ASP A 194 25.09 -16.47 -13.10
C ASP A 194 24.95 -16.20 -14.60
N GLY A 195 25.01 -14.91 -15.01
CA GLY A 195 25.04 -14.51 -16.42
C GLY A 195 23.70 -14.61 -17.13
N SER A 196 22.58 -14.76 -16.39
CA SER A 196 21.27 -15.01 -17.01
C SER A 196 20.49 -13.75 -17.33
N LEU A 197 20.43 -12.77 -16.42
CA LEU A 197 19.53 -11.61 -16.50
C LEU A 197 18.05 -11.96 -16.72
N ASP A 198 17.67 -13.20 -16.46
CA ASP A 198 16.34 -13.73 -16.79
C ASP A 198 15.24 -13.02 -16.01
N GLY A 199 15.47 -12.71 -14.73
CA GLY A 199 14.54 -11.96 -13.91
C GLY A 199 14.26 -10.55 -14.43
N ALA A 200 15.34 -9.85 -14.85
CA ALA A 200 15.22 -8.52 -15.42
C ALA A 200 14.54 -8.56 -16.80
N LEU A 201 14.89 -9.51 -17.65
CA LEU A 201 14.28 -9.69 -18.98
C LEU A 201 12.80 -10.04 -18.86
N PHE A 202 12.42 -10.90 -17.91
CA PHE A 202 11.03 -11.26 -17.65
C PHE A 202 10.15 -10.04 -17.37
N MET A 203 10.66 -9.07 -16.59
CA MET A 203 9.94 -7.83 -16.28
C MET A 203 9.62 -6.97 -17.51
N PHE A 204 10.36 -7.12 -18.60
CA PHE A 204 10.17 -6.32 -19.82
C PHE A 204 9.69 -7.13 -21.03
N THR A 205 9.54 -8.45 -20.87
CA THR A 205 9.00 -9.30 -21.93
C THR A 205 7.48 -9.25 -21.91
N VAL A 206 6.88 -9.00 -23.09
CA VAL A 206 5.43 -8.95 -23.28
C VAL A 206 4.99 -10.14 -24.12
N ASP A 207 4.08 -10.95 -23.57
CA ASP A 207 3.36 -11.99 -24.30
C ASP A 207 2.06 -11.38 -24.85
N PHE A 208 1.97 -11.23 -26.16
CA PHE A 208 0.83 -10.61 -26.81
C PHE A 208 -0.44 -11.48 -26.76
N ASP A 209 -0.32 -12.81 -26.73
CA ASP A 209 -1.48 -13.69 -26.61
C ASP A 209 -2.11 -13.55 -25.24
N MET A 210 -1.29 -13.55 -24.19
CA MET A 210 -1.73 -13.34 -22.82
C MET A 210 -2.27 -11.91 -22.58
N LEU A 211 -1.79 -10.92 -23.33
CA LEU A 211 -2.27 -9.54 -23.22
C LEU A 211 -3.75 -9.39 -23.61
N PHE A 212 -4.31 -10.28 -24.41
CA PHE A 212 -5.72 -10.27 -24.78
C PHE A 212 -6.62 -10.99 -23.77
N GLU A 213 -6.06 -11.57 -22.71
CA GLU A 213 -6.83 -12.21 -21.67
C GLU A 213 -7.47 -11.18 -20.73
N PRO A 214 -8.80 -11.22 -20.53
CA PRO A 214 -9.50 -10.28 -19.64
C PRO A 214 -8.98 -10.27 -18.21
N GLU A 215 -8.49 -11.40 -17.72
CA GLU A 215 -7.97 -11.55 -16.35
C GLU A 215 -6.76 -10.63 -16.10
N VAL A 216 -5.86 -10.51 -17.04
CA VAL A 216 -4.67 -9.64 -16.94
C VAL A 216 -5.08 -8.18 -16.81
N TRP A 217 -6.12 -7.74 -17.54
CA TRP A 217 -6.67 -6.39 -17.45
C TRP A 217 -7.37 -6.13 -16.12
N ILE A 218 -8.17 -7.07 -15.64
CA ILE A 218 -8.84 -6.97 -14.32
C ILE A 218 -7.78 -6.89 -13.20
N ASN A 219 -6.74 -7.71 -13.29
CA ASN A 219 -5.64 -7.70 -12.34
C ASN A 219 -4.85 -6.39 -12.42
N GLY A 220 -4.60 -5.85 -13.61
CA GLY A 220 -3.96 -4.55 -13.83
C GLY A 220 -4.76 -3.40 -13.22
N LEU A 221 -6.07 -3.32 -13.48
CA LEU A 221 -6.97 -2.34 -12.89
C LEU A 221 -6.97 -2.43 -11.35
N SER A 222 -7.18 -3.64 -10.83
CA SER A 222 -7.19 -3.89 -9.39
C SER A 222 -5.89 -3.47 -8.74
N GLN A 223 -4.75 -3.83 -9.32
CA GLN A 223 -3.44 -3.46 -8.78
C GLN A 223 -3.18 -1.96 -8.89
N SER A 224 -3.61 -1.30 -9.96
CA SER A 224 -3.49 0.15 -10.10
C SER A 224 -4.23 0.89 -8.98
N ALA A 225 -5.46 0.45 -8.65
CA ALA A 225 -6.22 0.97 -7.51
C ALA A 225 -5.49 0.78 -6.18
N TRP A 226 -4.98 -0.44 -5.92
CA TRP A 226 -4.23 -0.76 -4.71
C TRP A 226 -2.92 0.02 -4.60
N SER A 227 -2.21 0.21 -5.71
CA SER A 227 -0.93 0.92 -5.73
C SER A 227 -1.03 2.38 -5.33
N CYS A 228 -2.15 3.02 -5.64
CA CYS A 228 -2.38 4.44 -5.36
C CYS A 228 -3.38 4.69 -4.24
N SER A 229 -3.98 3.65 -3.64
CA SER A 229 -5.12 3.77 -2.72
C SER A 229 -6.30 4.54 -3.34
N ALA A 230 -6.45 4.50 -4.67
CA ALA A 230 -7.44 5.24 -5.42
C ALA A 230 -8.86 4.66 -5.19
N GLY A 231 -9.83 5.52 -4.94
CA GLY A 231 -11.22 5.13 -4.69
C GLY A 231 -11.51 4.63 -3.27
N MET A 232 -10.51 4.63 -2.39
CA MET A 232 -10.65 4.14 -1.01
C MET A 232 -10.99 5.25 -0.01
N GLY A 233 -11.01 6.52 -0.44
CA GLY A 233 -11.29 7.66 0.43
C GLY A 233 -10.16 8.04 1.39
N MET A 234 -9.03 7.34 1.35
CA MET A 234 -7.88 7.68 2.17
C MET A 234 -7.27 9.03 1.77
N CYS A 235 -7.16 9.30 0.47
CA CYS A 235 -6.67 10.58 -0.04
C CYS A 235 -7.58 11.73 0.34
N ILE A 236 -8.90 11.54 0.39
CA ILE A 236 -9.87 12.52 0.93
C ILE A 236 -9.51 12.84 2.39
N THR A 237 -9.24 11.82 3.20
CA THR A 237 -8.95 12.00 4.62
C THR A 237 -7.60 12.70 4.84
N TYR A 238 -6.55 12.34 4.11
CA TYR A 238 -5.26 13.04 4.18
C TYR A 238 -5.39 14.52 3.75
N ALA A 239 -6.19 14.79 2.72
CA ALA A 239 -6.42 16.14 2.24
C ALA A 239 -7.12 17.07 3.26
N VAL A 240 -7.84 16.52 4.24
CA VAL A 240 -8.40 17.32 5.35
C VAL A 240 -7.29 17.98 6.17
N TYR A 241 -6.14 17.33 6.31
CA TYR A 241 -4.99 17.80 7.09
C TYR A 241 -3.97 18.61 6.27
N MET A 242 -4.24 18.84 4.97
CA MET A 242 -3.40 19.69 4.12
C MET A 242 -3.45 21.17 4.54
N SER A 243 -2.35 21.89 4.32
CA SER A 243 -2.36 23.35 4.38
C SER A 243 -3.33 23.94 3.34
N LYS A 244 -3.86 25.14 3.60
CA LYS A 244 -4.76 25.81 2.64
C LYS A 244 -4.05 26.20 1.33
N ASP A 245 -2.76 26.47 1.43
CA ASP A 245 -1.93 26.98 0.33
C ASP A 245 -1.24 25.86 -0.47
N GLU A 246 -1.36 24.59 -0.03
CA GLU A 246 -0.77 23.45 -0.74
C GLU A 246 -1.55 23.12 -2.01
N ASP A 247 -0.83 22.86 -3.10
CA ASP A 247 -1.43 22.37 -4.34
C ASP A 247 -1.79 20.88 -4.28
N THR A 248 -2.84 20.49 -5.01
CA THR A 248 -3.30 19.09 -5.12
C THR A 248 -2.72 18.35 -6.32
N VAL A 249 -2.02 19.04 -7.20
CA VAL A 249 -1.59 18.50 -8.51
C VAL A 249 -0.06 18.49 -8.68
N LEU A 250 0.69 19.16 -7.81
CA LEU A 250 2.16 19.21 -7.91
C LEU A 250 2.85 18.63 -6.71
#